data_0500b19c6d4540d69985666709947211
#
_entry.id   0500b19c6d4540d69985666709947211
#
_cell.length_a   1.000
_cell.length_b   1.000
_cell.length_c   1.000
_cell.angle_alpha   90.00
_cell.angle_beta   90.00
_cell.angle_gamma   90.00
#
_symmetry.space_group_name_H-M   'P 1'
#
loop_
_entity.id
_entity.type
_entity.pdbx_description
1 polymer ?
#
loop_
_entity_poly.entity_id
_entity_poly.type
_entity_poly.pdbx_seq_one_letter_code
_entity_poly.pdbx_strand_id
1 'polypeptide(L)'
;AEVIDHLPPTTERGEQWLVAPRNLSLLEDIDTLQSNFFSVNLGGVIKISSNFGSLVSAELDSTSNRGRLRYTVKNGVIIPRDTSSLLALSSFYAFERTINALKASTGLEPQSLKEKINGPFNLYFEPTILEKDGAHKSFYTIKFNAAFNSENNQFYLFRRSEIESIPFSANIKVISHEFGHALFKTSFNQNTVENCTLPNEAELQTRREDKFFRGRWSLEYAISGLNEGFADFHSYVVTSSADIFAELNPAIANNSRALNGIKFNFSQLGNDSACAGRFYCIGTLFARSLYNVAKRYSNNRAELMGFSRRVYAALEKTAENMRKSPAVDIIPFANQEALMCKRRDRPVLTYDGALTSSFLAAFLQSFTAGEEKKLLCENFTELFGTTGFAQKVRVVCEP
;
A
#
# COMPACT_ATOMS: atom_id res chain seq x y z
N ALA A 1 -17.31 -14.43 14.82
CA ALA A 1 -17.82 -14.86 13.50
C ALA A 1 -16.93 -15.96 12.92
N GLU A 2 -17.49 -16.81 12.08
CA GLU A 2 -16.70 -17.67 11.20
C GLU A 2 -16.16 -16.83 10.05
N VAL A 3 -14.84 -16.88 9.86
CA VAL A 3 -14.10 -16.10 8.85
C VAL A 3 -12.98 -16.92 8.23
N ILE A 4 -12.56 -16.55 7.04
CA ILE A 4 -11.30 -17.04 6.47
C ILE A 4 -10.16 -16.32 7.20
N ASP A 5 -9.30 -17.09 7.84
CA ASP A 5 -8.15 -16.60 8.58
C ASP A 5 -6.85 -17.10 7.98
N HIS A 6 -5.87 -16.23 7.99
CA HIS A 6 -4.51 -16.49 7.57
C HIS A 6 -3.64 -16.79 8.79
N LEU A 7 -3.02 -17.96 8.76
CA LEU A 7 -2.02 -18.37 9.74
C LEU A 7 -0.62 -18.17 9.13
N PRO A 8 0.24 -17.36 9.76
CA PRO A 8 1.59 -17.13 9.26
C PRO A 8 2.42 -18.42 9.27
N PRO A 9 3.46 -18.51 8.45
CA PRO A 9 4.38 -19.63 8.47
C PRO A 9 5.10 -19.69 9.82
N THR A 10 5.36 -20.92 10.27
CA THR A 10 6.20 -21.21 11.43
C THR A 10 7.37 -22.08 10.99
N THR A 11 8.30 -22.38 11.90
CA THR A 11 9.42 -23.30 11.62
C THR A 11 8.98 -24.73 11.25
N GLU A 12 7.77 -25.11 11.71
CA GLU A 12 7.23 -26.46 11.53
C GLU A 12 6.14 -26.54 10.44
N ARG A 13 5.60 -25.38 10.04
CA ARG A 13 4.44 -25.31 9.18
C ARG A 13 4.54 -24.13 8.21
N GLY A 14 4.27 -24.40 6.94
CA GLY A 14 4.08 -23.35 5.95
C GLY A 14 2.85 -22.48 6.23
N GLU A 15 2.67 -21.46 5.43
CA GLU A 15 1.50 -20.59 5.44
C GLU A 15 0.20 -21.37 5.20
N GLN A 16 -0.84 -21.06 5.95
CA GLN A 16 -2.14 -21.75 5.85
C GLN A 16 -3.31 -20.78 5.88
N TRP A 17 -4.38 -21.18 5.19
CA TRP A 17 -5.67 -20.52 5.21
C TRP A 17 -6.73 -21.50 5.71
N LEU A 18 -7.59 -21.03 6.60
CA LEU A 18 -8.66 -21.88 7.16
C LEU A 18 -9.90 -21.05 7.50
N VAL A 19 -11.05 -21.69 7.53
CA VAL A 19 -12.27 -21.10 8.08
C VAL A 19 -12.31 -21.42 9.57
N ALA A 20 -12.36 -20.42 10.40
CA ALA A 20 -12.38 -20.56 11.85
C ALA A 20 -13.22 -19.50 12.54
N PRO A 21 -13.77 -19.78 13.73
CA PRO A 21 -14.38 -18.76 14.57
C PRO A 21 -13.32 -17.76 15.05
N ARG A 22 -13.60 -16.46 14.88
CA ARG A 22 -12.76 -15.38 15.36
C ARG A 22 -13.59 -14.33 16.08
N ASN A 23 -12.99 -13.67 17.05
CA ASN A 23 -13.59 -12.50 17.69
C ASN A 23 -13.47 -11.30 16.75
N LEU A 24 -14.56 -10.57 16.55
CA LEU A 24 -14.59 -9.31 15.84
C LEU A 24 -14.69 -8.19 16.89
N SER A 25 -13.54 -7.82 17.45
CA SER A 25 -13.46 -6.93 18.62
C SER A 25 -13.82 -5.46 18.29
N LEU A 26 -13.73 -5.09 17.01
CA LEU A 26 -14.09 -3.75 16.54
C LEU A 26 -15.51 -3.67 15.98
N LEU A 27 -16.24 -4.79 15.89
CA LEU A 27 -17.58 -4.82 15.33
C LEU A 27 -18.59 -4.18 16.31
N GLU A 28 -19.24 -3.11 15.87
CA GLU A 28 -20.28 -2.40 16.63
C GLU A 28 -21.68 -2.81 16.16
N ASP A 29 -21.85 -2.98 14.85
CA ASP A 29 -23.10 -3.37 14.23
C ASP A 29 -22.88 -4.44 13.17
N ILE A 30 -23.47 -5.61 13.36
CA ILE A 30 -23.37 -6.74 12.44
C ILE A 30 -24.16 -6.55 11.16
N ASP A 31 -25.30 -5.89 11.21
CA ASP A 31 -26.18 -5.75 10.06
C ASP A 31 -25.61 -4.77 9.04
N THR A 32 -24.84 -3.79 9.51
CA THR A 32 -24.13 -2.79 8.69
C THR A 32 -22.64 -3.07 8.54
N LEU A 33 -22.11 -4.08 9.23
CA LEU A 33 -20.67 -4.37 9.31
C LEU A 33 -19.85 -3.13 9.62
N GLN A 34 -20.24 -2.42 10.67
CA GLN A 34 -19.66 -1.14 11.06
C GLN A 34 -18.79 -1.25 12.29
N SER A 35 -17.72 -0.46 12.30
CA SER A 35 -16.83 -0.16 13.41
C SER A 35 -16.56 1.35 13.50
N ASN A 36 -15.92 1.79 14.59
CA ASN A 36 -15.46 3.18 14.71
C ASN A 36 -14.40 3.59 13.67
N PHE A 37 -13.72 2.63 13.06
CA PHE A 37 -12.63 2.88 12.12
C PHE A 37 -13.04 2.73 10.67
N PHE A 38 -13.99 1.87 10.38
CA PHE A 38 -14.41 1.55 9.03
C PHE A 38 -15.81 0.93 8.98
N SER A 39 -16.39 0.96 7.79
CA SER A 39 -17.61 0.21 7.46
C SER A 39 -17.39 -0.63 6.21
N VAL A 40 -18.02 -1.82 6.14
CA VAL A 40 -18.00 -2.68 4.96
C VAL A 40 -19.33 -2.56 4.23
N ASN A 41 -19.31 -1.93 3.06
CA ASN A 41 -20.46 -1.77 2.20
C ASN A 41 -20.54 -2.94 1.21
N LEU A 42 -21.61 -3.72 1.25
CA LEU A 42 -21.78 -4.92 0.43
C LEU A 42 -22.30 -4.55 -0.97
N GLY A 43 -21.56 -4.88 -2.01
CA GLY A 43 -21.94 -4.61 -3.39
C GLY A 43 -22.05 -3.12 -3.71
N GLY A 44 -22.99 -2.77 -4.58
CA GLY A 44 -23.18 -1.41 -5.11
C GLY A 44 -22.49 -1.24 -6.47
N VAL A 45 -22.74 -0.10 -7.09
CA VAL A 45 -22.09 0.30 -8.36
C VAL A 45 -21.25 1.53 -8.10
N ILE A 46 -19.97 1.45 -8.44
CA ILE A 46 -19.03 2.56 -8.37
C ILE A 46 -18.63 2.92 -9.78
N LYS A 47 -18.86 4.17 -10.16
CA LYS A 47 -18.43 4.73 -11.42
C LYS A 47 -17.12 5.45 -11.21
N ILE A 48 -16.08 5.01 -11.87
CA ILE A 48 -14.78 5.65 -11.84
C ILE A 48 -14.46 6.25 -13.20
N SER A 49 -13.86 7.42 -13.17
CA SER A 49 -13.26 8.00 -14.36
C SER A 49 -11.75 7.98 -14.17
N SER A 50 -11.05 7.42 -15.15
CA SER A 50 -9.60 7.41 -15.18
C SER A 50 -9.10 8.19 -16.39
N ASN A 51 -7.90 8.73 -16.27
CA ASN A 51 -7.19 9.33 -17.36
C ASN A 51 -5.80 8.72 -17.43
N PHE A 52 -5.52 7.94 -18.49
CA PHE A 52 -4.28 7.20 -18.68
C PHE A 52 -3.89 6.30 -17.48
N GLY A 53 -4.88 5.62 -16.89
CA GLY A 53 -4.67 4.73 -15.74
C GLY A 53 -4.66 5.41 -14.38
N SER A 54 -4.83 6.73 -14.32
CA SER A 54 -4.97 7.46 -13.07
C SER A 54 -6.43 7.69 -12.73
N LEU A 55 -6.83 7.40 -11.50
CA LEU A 55 -8.17 7.65 -11.01
C LEU A 55 -8.42 9.17 -10.95
N VAL A 56 -9.41 9.65 -11.71
CA VAL A 56 -9.81 11.07 -11.73
C VAL A 56 -10.98 11.32 -10.78
N SER A 57 -11.94 10.40 -10.76
CA SER A 57 -13.07 10.48 -9.83
C SER A 57 -13.65 9.10 -9.56
N ALA A 58 -14.26 8.93 -8.40
CA ALA A 58 -15.01 7.75 -8.04
C ALA A 58 -16.33 8.16 -7.39
N GLU A 59 -17.42 7.76 -7.98
CA GLU A 59 -18.77 8.08 -7.53
C GLU A 59 -19.55 6.81 -7.23
N LEU A 60 -20.09 6.72 -6.02
CA LEU A 60 -21.03 5.66 -5.66
C LEU A 60 -22.41 5.98 -6.27
N ASP A 61 -22.93 5.09 -7.06
CA ASP A 61 -24.32 5.17 -7.51
C ASP A 61 -25.26 4.88 -6.33
N SER A 62 -25.83 5.93 -5.78
CA SER A 62 -26.69 5.86 -4.60
C SER A 62 -28.00 5.06 -4.84
N THR A 63 -28.36 4.85 -6.11
CA THR A 63 -29.54 4.08 -6.50
C THR A 63 -29.26 2.59 -6.63
N SER A 64 -28.00 2.18 -6.60
CA SER A 64 -27.62 0.78 -6.73
C SER A 64 -28.01 -0.01 -5.48
N ASN A 65 -28.60 -1.20 -5.69
CA ASN A 65 -28.93 -2.10 -4.60
C ASN A 65 -27.66 -2.56 -3.90
N ARG A 66 -27.63 -2.37 -2.58
CA ARG A 66 -26.58 -2.92 -1.72
C ARG A 66 -26.97 -4.33 -1.28
N GLY A 67 -26.01 -5.22 -1.25
CA GLY A 67 -26.18 -6.55 -0.68
C GLY A 67 -26.49 -6.49 0.83
N ARG A 68 -26.97 -7.60 1.36
CA ARG A 68 -27.17 -7.76 2.81
C ARG A 68 -26.41 -8.98 3.28
N LEU A 69 -25.84 -8.90 4.48
CA LEU A 69 -25.24 -10.03 5.14
C LEU A 69 -26.30 -11.09 5.48
N ARG A 70 -26.02 -12.35 5.15
CA ARG A 70 -26.87 -13.49 5.49
C ARG A 70 -26.16 -14.35 6.51
N TYR A 71 -26.69 -14.42 7.72
CA TYR A 71 -26.07 -15.17 8.81
C TYR A 71 -27.10 -15.78 9.75
N THR A 72 -26.62 -16.68 10.59
CA THR A 72 -27.30 -17.15 11.80
C THR A 72 -26.39 -17.00 12.99
N VAL A 73 -26.94 -16.93 14.17
CA VAL A 73 -26.18 -16.97 15.41
C VAL A 73 -26.41 -18.31 16.08
N LYS A 74 -25.33 -19.05 16.36
CA LYS A 74 -25.37 -20.32 17.10
C LYS A 74 -24.30 -20.29 18.18
N ASN A 75 -24.71 -20.47 19.43
CA ASN A 75 -23.80 -20.44 20.60
C ASN A 75 -22.95 -19.16 20.65
N GLY A 76 -23.51 -18.00 20.31
CA GLY A 76 -22.79 -16.73 20.27
C GLY A 76 -21.86 -16.56 19.07
N VAL A 77 -21.78 -17.50 18.16
CA VAL A 77 -20.97 -17.42 16.93
C VAL A 77 -21.85 -17.03 15.76
N ILE A 78 -21.43 -16.01 15.03
CA ILE A 78 -22.03 -15.60 13.75
C ILE A 78 -21.57 -16.57 12.68
N ILE A 79 -22.50 -17.28 12.07
CA ILE A 79 -22.27 -18.29 11.03
C ILE A 79 -22.84 -17.75 9.72
N PRO A 80 -22.00 -17.44 8.72
CA PRO A 80 -22.47 -16.98 7.41
C PRO A 80 -23.27 -18.09 6.70
N ARG A 81 -24.33 -17.70 5.98
CA ARG A 81 -25.19 -18.62 5.26
C ARG A 81 -24.84 -18.81 3.80
N ASP A 82 -23.95 -17.98 3.28
CA ASP A 82 -23.46 -18.04 1.90
C ASP A 82 -22.01 -17.57 1.81
N THR A 83 -21.39 -17.86 0.67
CA THR A 83 -19.98 -17.50 0.41
C THR A 83 -19.75 -15.99 0.45
N SER A 84 -20.67 -15.19 -0.07
CA SER A 84 -20.52 -13.72 -0.08
C SER A 84 -20.50 -13.18 1.36
N SER A 85 -21.36 -13.69 2.23
CA SER A 85 -21.39 -13.33 3.66
C SER A 85 -20.13 -13.80 4.39
N LEU A 86 -19.60 -14.99 4.09
CA LEU A 86 -18.32 -15.47 4.63
C LEU A 86 -17.17 -14.54 4.22
N LEU A 87 -17.09 -14.20 2.94
CA LEU A 87 -16.04 -13.32 2.43
C LEU A 87 -16.15 -11.90 3.00
N ALA A 88 -17.36 -11.36 3.15
CA ALA A 88 -17.56 -10.04 3.74
C ALA A 88 -17.15 -9.97 5.22
N LEU A 89 -17.50 -10.99 6.00
CA LEU A 89 -17.03 -11.13 7.39
C LEU A 89 -15.50 -11.30 7.45
N SER A 90 -14.94 -12.02 6.50
CA SER A 90 -13.47 -12.18 6.38
C SER A 90 -12.77 -10.88 6.02
N SER A 91 -13.36 -10.06 5.14
CA SER A 91 -12.88 -8.72 4.83
C SER A 91 -12.87 -7.82 6.08
N PHE A 92 -13.96 -7.84 6.84
CA PHE A 92 -14.05 -7.10 8.10
C PHE A 92 -12.93 -7.53 9.06
N TYR A 93 -12.78 -8.84 9.27
CA TYR A 93 -11.76 -9.41 10.15
C TYR A 93 -10.33 -9.08 9.71
N ALA A 94 -10.05 -9.19 8.41
CA ALA A 94 -8.74 -8.85 7.85
C ALA A 94 -8.39 -7.37 8.08
N PHE A 95 -9.38 -6.48 7.90
CA PHE A 95 -9.20 -5.06 8.15
C PHE A 95 -9.00 -4.76 9.64
N GLU A 96 -9.80 -5.39 10.51
CA GLU A 96 -9.64 -5.31 11.96
C GLU A 96 -8.24 -5.76 12.40
N ARG A 97 -7.73 -6.88 11.87
CA ARG A 97 -6.36 -7.34 12.16
C ARG A 97 -5.31 -6.31 11.74
N THR A 98 -5.53 -5.66 10.60
CA THR A 98 -4.64 -4.60 10.11
C THR A 98 -4.63 -3.38 11.06
N ILE A 99 -5.80 -2.93 11.51
CA ILE A 99 -5.91 -1.85 12.51
C ILE A 99 -5.25 -2.25 13.83
N ASN A 100 -5.49 -3.47 14.30
CA ASN A 100 -4.88 -3.96 15.55
C ASN A 100 -3.35 -4.08 15.45
N ALA A 101 -2.81 -4.48 14.32
CA ALA A 101 -1.37 -4.49 14.07
C ALA A 101 -0.79 -3.08 14.07
N LEU A 102 -1.47 -2.11 13.46
CA LEU A 102 -1.05 -0.72 13.48
C LEU A 102 -1.12 -0.13 14.91
N LYS A 103 -2.17 -0.42 15.66
CA LYS A 103 -2.29 -0.04 17.07
C LYS A 103 -1.11 -0.59 17.89
N ALA A 104 -0.78 -1.87 17.74
CA ALA A 104 0.36 -2.48 18.40
C ALA A 104 1.70 -1.85 17.98
N SER A 105 1.85 -1.50 16.71
CA SER A 105 3.07 -0.87 16.18
C SER A 105 3.22 0.60 16.61
N THR A 106 2.14 1.35 16.69
CA THR A 106 2.20 2.78 17.04
C THR A 106 2.09 3.03 18.53
N GLY A 107 1.39 2.17 19.26
CA GLY A 107 1.04 2.38 20.67
C GLY A 107 0.00 3.49 20.87
N LEU A 108 -0.68 3.89 19.81
CA LEU A 108 -1.69 4.96 19.89
C LEU A 108 -3.02 4.43 20.44
N GLU A 109 -3.69 5.27 21.20
CA GLU A 109 -5.08 5.02 21.61
C GLU A 109 -6.02 5.06 20.39
N PRO A 110 -7.18 4.38 20.44
CA PRO A 110 -8.08 4.25 19.29
C PRO A 110 -8.46 5.58 18.62
N GLN A 111 -8.76 6.61 19.40
CA GLN A 111 -9.14 7.91 18.85
C GLN A 111 -7.98 8.59 18.13
N SER A 112 -6.80 8.63 18.76
CA SER A 112 -5.58 9.19 18.17
C SER A 112 -5.15 8.40 16.92
N LEU A 113 -5.37 7.08 16.93
CA LEU A 113 -5.11 6.24 15.75
C LEU A 113 -6.05 6.60 14.60
N LYS A 114 -7.36 6.75 14.88
CA LYS A 114 -8.37 7.14 13.88
C LYS A 114 -8.04 8.48 13.24
N GLU A 115 -7.67 9.46 14.04
CA GLU A 115 -7.24 10.79 13.55
C GLU A 115 -5.98 10.68 12.69
N LYS A 116 -4.99 9.91 13.15
CA LYS A 116 -3.72 9.70 12.43
C LYS A 116 -3.93 9.08 11.05
N ILE A 117 -4.82 8.11 10.91
CA ILE A 117 -5.10 7.45 9.63
C ILE A 117 -6.17 8.16 8.80
N ASN A 118 -6.64 9.32 9.27
CA ASN A 118 -7.73 10.07 8.64
C ASN A 118 -9.00 9.23 8.41
N GLY A 119 -9.33 8.35 9.38
CA GLY A 119 -10.54 7.52 9.33
C GLY A 119 -11.83 8.31 9.63
N PRO A 120 -13.02 7.71 9.48
CA PRO A 120 -13.23 6.31 9.12
C PRO A 120 -13.04 6.02 7.63
N PHE A 121 -12.78 4.75 7.32
CA PHE A 121 -12.71 4.25 5.96
C PHE A 121 -14.01 3.62 5.50
N ASN A 122 -14.30 3.68 4.20
CA ASN A 122 -15.37 2.93 3.58
C ASN A 122 -14.77 1.80 2.72
N LEU A 123 -15.06 0.57 3.09
CA LEU A 123 -14.69 -0.60 2.30
C LEU A 123 -15.89 -0.99 1.42
N TYR A 124 -15.68 -1.05 0.14
CA TYR A 124 -16.67 -1.54 -0.81
C TYR A 124 -16.30 -2.98 -1.17
N PHE A 125 -17.07 -3.91 -0.63
CA PHE A 125 -16.89 -5.33 -0.81
C PHE A 125 -17.60 -5.80 -2.07
N GLU A 126 -16.85 -6.33 -3.02
CA GLU A 126 -17.32 -6.82 -4.32
C GLU A 126 -18.27 -5.85 -5.05
N PRO A 127 -17.95 -4.57 -5.14
CA PRO A 127 -18.76 -3.64 -5.91
C PRO A 127 -18.66 -3.94 -7.41
N THR A 128 -19.66 -3.55 -8.17
CA THR A 128 -19.54 -3.45 -9.62
C THR A 128 -18.84 -2.14 -9.94
N ILE A 129 -17.64 -2.22 -10.50
CA ILE A 129 -16.88 -1.04 -10.90
C ILE A 129 -17.03 -0.81 -12.39
N LEU A 130 -17.54 0.36 -12.73
CA LEU A 130 -17.67 0.84 -14.09
C LEU A 130 -16.61 1.92 -14.32
N GLU A 131 -15.60 1.60 -15.11
CA GLU A 131 -14.54 2.54 -15.46
C GLU A 131 -14.81 3.20 -16.82
N LYS A 132 -14.56 4.49 -16.87
CA LYS A 132 -14.49 5.26 -18.11
C LYS A 132 -13.08 5.85 -18.21
N ASP A 133 -12.28 5.28 -19.08
CA ASP A 133 -10.99 5.81 -19.47
C ASP A 133 -11.18 6.98 -20.45
N GLY A 134 -10.30 7.98 -20.40
CA GLY A 134 -10.30 9.12 -21.32
C GLY A 134 -10.25 8.72 -22.80
N ALA A 135 -9.75 7.52 -23.13
CA ALA A 135 -9.75 6.95 -24.47
C ALA A 135 -11.06 6.24 -24.84
N HIS A 136 -11.91 5.90 -23.87
CA HIS A 136 -13.16 5.17 -24.09
C HIS A 136 -14.38 6.05 -23.87
N LYS A 137 -15.33 6.00 -24.83
CA LYS A 137 -16.59 6.76 -24.73
C LYS A 137 -17.61 6.14 -23.75
N SER A 138 -17.45 4.87 -23.40
CA SER A 138 -18.37 4.10 -22.55
C SER A 138 -17.66 3.48 -21.36
N PHE A 139 -18.42 3.29 -20.28
CA PHE A 139 -17.93 2.55 -19.12
C PHE A 139 -17.73 1.06 -19.44
N TYR A 140 -16.66 0.48 -18.91
CA TYR A 140 -16.42 -0.96 -18.91
C TYR A 140 -16.27 -1.48 -17.47
N THR A 141 -16.51 -2.76 -17.27
CA THR A 141 -16.42 -3.37 -15.93
C THR A 141 -15.00 -3.84 -15.64
N ILE A 142 -14.44 -3.39 -14.52
CA ILE A 142 -13.19 -3.93 -13.99
C ILE A 142 -13.53 -5.22 -13.23
N LYS A 143 -12.82 -6.30 -13.53
CA LYS A 143 -13.13 -7.63 -12.99
C LYS A 143 -12.17 -8.12 -11.91
N PHE A 144 -10.99 -7.51 -11.79
CA PHE A 144 -9.94 -8.02 -10.92
C PHE A 144 -9.01 -6.90 -10.46
N ASN A 145 -9.08 -6.56 -9.19
CA ASN A 145 -8.12 -5.71 -8.48
C ASN A 145 -8.48 -5.61 -6.99
N ALA A 146 -7.60 -4.98 -6.21
CA ALA A 146 -7.91 -4.26 -4.99
C ALA A 146 -7.30 -2.86 -5.14
N ALA A 147 -7.89 -1.86 -4.52
CA ALA A 147 -7.38 -0.50 -4.62
C ALA A 147 -7.80 0.35 -3.42
N PHE A 148 -6.91 1.26 -3.02
CA PHE A 148 -7.21 2.33 -2.09
C PHE A 148 -7.38 3.66 -2.85
N ASN A 149 -8.55 4.28 -2.71
CA ASN A 149 -8.80 5.63 -3.19
C ASN A 149 -8.53 6.62 -2.06
N SER A 150 -7.48 7.37 -2.23
CA SER A 150 -7.00 8.31 -1.25
C SER A 150 -7.81 9.60 -1.12
N GLU A 151 -8.60 9.96 -2.10
CA GLU A 151 -9.42 11.19 -2.05
C GLU A 151 -10.60 11.05 -1.09
N ASN A 152 -11.20 9.86 -1.09
CA ASN A 152 -12.42 9.59 -0.36
C ASN A 152 -12.24 8.62 0.82
N ASN A 153 -10.99 8.21 1.14
CA ASN A 153 -10.70 7.17 2.12
C ASN A 153 -11.50 5.88 1.88
N GLN A 154 -11.49 5.43 0.63
CA GLN A 154 -12.27 4.27 0.19
C GLN A 154 -11.37 3.14 -0.26
N PHE A 155 -11.74 1.92 0.16
CA PHE A 155 -11.12 0.69 -0.33
C PHE A 155 -12.10 -0.02 -1.25
N TYR A 156 -11.62 -0.44 -2.40
CA TYR A 156 -12.38 -1.23 -3.36
C TYR A 156 -11.83 -2.64 -3.37
N LEU A 157 -12.63 -3.59 -2.92
CA LEU A 157 -12.31 -5.01 -2.88
C LEU A 157 -13.11 -5.72 -3.95
N PHE A 158 -12.50 -5.91 -5.10
CA PHE A 158 -13.17 -6.39 -6.31
C PHE A 158 -13.66 -7.84 -6.18
N ARG A 159 -14.62 -8.19 -7.00
CA ARG A 159 -15.18 -9.54 -7.05
C ARG A 159 -14.10 -10.57 -7.39
N ARG A 160 -14.25 -11.76 -6.83
CA ARG A 160 -13.39 -12.90 -7.12
C ARG A 160 -13.27 -13.15 -8.61
N SER A 161 -12.03 -13.40 -9.07
CA SER A 161 -11.75 -13.98 -10.39
C SER A 161 -11.32 -15.44 -10.27
N GLU A 162 -11.26 -16.15 -11.38
CA GLU A 162 -10.83 -17.56 -11.43
C GLU A 162 -9.32 -17.74 -11.18
N ILE A 163 -8.58 -16.66 -11.14
CA ILE A 163 -7.10 -16.67 -10.96
C ILE A 163 -6.66 -16.64 -9.50
N GLU A 164 -7.59 -16.48 -8.56
CA GLU A 164 -7.32 -16.38 -7.14
C GLU A 164 -7.74 -17.63 -6.40
N SER A 165 -6.87 -18.20 -5.57
CA SER A 165 -7.23 -19.24 -4.61
C SER A 165 -7.98 -18.67 -3.40
N ILE A 166 -7.51 -17.50 -2.90
CA ILE A 166 -8.18 -16.68 -1.90
C ILE A 166 -8.56 -15.35 -2.54
N PRO A 167 -9.86 -15.00 -2.58
CA PRO A 167 -10.30 -13.74 -3.17
C PRO A 167 -9.62 -12.53 -2.52
N PHE A 168 -9.22 -11.56 -3.31
CA PHE A 168 -8.59 -10.32 -2.81
C PHE A 168 -9.47 -9.62 -1.77
N SER A 169 -10.78 -9.71 -1.94
CA SER A 169 -11.76 -9.17 -0.98
C SER A 169 -11.68 -9.78 0.43
N ALA A 170 -11.08 -10.97 0.58
CA ALA A 170 -10.89 -11.64 1.88
C ALA A 170 -9.41 -11.89 2.21
N ASN A 171 -8.50 -11.52 1.32
CA ASN A 171 -7.07 -11.76 1.49
C ASN A 171 -6.44 -10.69 2.37
N ILE A 172 -6.10 -11.04 3.60
CA ILE A 172 -5.48 -10.10 4.55
C ILE A 172 -4.17 -9.50 4.02
N LYS A 173 -3.40 -10.22 3.20
CA LYS A 173 -2.15 -9.72 2.65
C LYS A 173 -2.41 -8.56 1.68
N VAL A 174 -3.42 -8.71 0.83
CA VAL A 174 -3.85 -7.65 -0.09
C VAL A 174 -4.49 -6.48 0.67
N ILE A 175 -5.40 -6.78 1.59
CA ILE A 175 -6.09 -5.74 2.40
C ILE A 175 -5.07 -4.91 3.20
N SER A 176 -4.09 -5.55 3.83
CA SER A 176 -3.06 -4.83 4.57
C SER A 176 -2.08 -4.08 3.66
N HIS A 177 -1.83 -4.57 2.44
CA HIS A 177 -1.08 -3.84 1.43
C HIS A 177 -1.80 -2.55 1.05
N GLU A 178 -3.08 -2.62 0.68
CA GLU A 178 -3.88 -1.42 0.36
C GLU A 178 -3.94 -0.44 1.53
N PHE A 179 -4.00 -0.94 2.77
CA PHE A 179 -3.93 -0.10 3.95
C PHE A 179 -2.56 0.57 4.13
N GLY A 180 -1.49 -0.08 3.71
CA GLY A 180 -0.16 0.50 3.65
C GLY A 180 -0.11 1.76 2.77
N HIS A 181 -0.84 1.79 1.66
CA HIS A 181 -1.01 3.00 0.85
C HIS A 181 -1.69 4.13 1.61
N ALA A 182 -2.72 3.82 2.41
CA ALA A 182 -3.37 4.81 3.24
C ALA A 182 -2.41 5.44 4.26
N LEU A 183 -1.56 4.63 4.90
CA LEU A 183 -0.55 5.11 5.85
C LEU A 183 0.52 5.96 5.17
N PHE A 184 1.03 5.52 4.03
CA PHE A 184 2.03 6.26 3.28
C PHE A 184 1.48 7.63 2.88
N LYS A 185 0.27 7.66 2.33
CA LYS A 185 -0.44 8.88 1.97
C LYS A 185 -0.57 9.82 3.17
N THR A 186 -1.08 9.33 4.29
CA THR A 186 -1.30 10.15 5.48
C THR A 186 0.00 10.80 5.94
N SER A 187 1.13 10.09 5.86
CA SER A 187 2.45 10.64 6.20
C SER A 187 2.88 11.77 5.26
N PHE A 188 2.57 11.69 3.97
CA PHE A 188 2.98 12.67 2.96
C PHE A 188 1.96 13.78 2.71
N ASN A 189 0.68 13.57 3.02
CA ASN A 189 -0.39 14.52 2.75
C ASN A 189 -0.65 15.55 3.86
N GLN A 190 -0.03 15.40 5.02
CA GLN A 190 -0.24 16.35 6.12
C GLN A 190 0.37 17.70 5.78
N ASN A 191 -0.35 18.52 5.13
CA ASN A 191 -0.21 19.92 4.78
C ASN A 191 -0.16 20.16 3.26
N THR A 192 -1.19 20.82 2.79
CA THR A 192 -1.24 21.48 1.49
C THR A 192 -0.07 22.45 1.38
N VAL A 193 0.71 22.33 0.33
CA VAL A 193 1.73 23.34 0.02
C VAL A 193 0.98 24.58 -0.46
N GLU A 194 0.91 25.61 0.38
CA GLU A 194 0.43 26.92 -0.04
C GLU A 194 1.30 27.40 -1.21
N ASN A 195 0.68 27.88 -2.28
CA ASN A 195 1.32 28.40 -3.49
C ASN A 195 1.87 27.37 -4.50
N CYS A 196 1.27 26.22 -4.63
CA CYS A 196 1.60 25.27 -5.66
C CYS A 196 0.84 25.56 -6.97
N THR A 197 1.53 25.77 -8.06
CA THR A 197 0.91 25.81 -9.40
C THR A 197 0.93 24.41 -10.00
N LEU A 198 -0.22 23.80 -10.16
CA LEU A 198 -0.32 22.52 -10.85
C LEU A 198 0.23 22.65 -12.27
N PRO A 199 0.99 21.65 -12.77
CA PRO A 199 1.36 21.59 -14.17
C PRO A 199 0.08 21.59 -15.02
N ASN A 200 0.10 22.29 -16.15
CA ASN A 200 -1.02 22.22 -17.08
C ASN A 200 -1.06 20.84 -17.78
N GLU A 201 -2.18 20.51 -18.39
CA GLU A 201 -2.41 19.20 -19.00
C GLU A 201 -1.38 18.87 -20.10
N ALA A 202 -0.91 19.87 -20.87
CA ALA A 202 0.13 19.67 -21.87
C ALA A 202 1.50 19.36 -21.25
N GLU A 203 1.86 20.00 -20.13
CA GLU A 203 3.09 19.68 -19.37
C GLU A 203 3.01 18.27 -18.75
N LEU A 204 1.84 17.87 -18.28
CA LEU A 204 1.61 16.51 -17.77
C LEU A 204 1.72 15.48 -18.91
N GLN A 205 1.18 15.78 -20.07
CA GLN A 205 1.26 14.92 -21.26
C GLN A 205 2.70 14.76 -21.74
N THR A 206 3.46 15.85 -21.84
CA THR A 206 4.87 15.80 -22.23
C THR A 206 5.70 14.98 -21.23
N ARG A 207 5.41 15.07 -19.94
CA ARG A 207 6.07 14.26 -18.91
C ARG A 207 5.70 12.78 -19.01
N ARG A 208 4.44 12.46 -19.38
CA ARG A 208 3.98 11.08 -19.60
C ARG A 208 4.65 10.47 -20.85
N GLU A 209 4.79 11.22 -21.91
CA GLU A 209 5.48 10.78 -23.13
C GLU A 209 6.98 10.56 -22.88
N ASP A 210 7.65 11.42 -22.15
CA ASP A 210 9.04 11.23 -21.71
C ASP A 210 9.22 9.96 -20.84
N LYS A 211 8.20 9.65 -20.04
CA LYS A 211 8.10 8.48 -19.19
C LYS A 211 8.17 7.16 -20.00
N PHE A 212 7.44 7.09 -21.11
CA PHE A 212 7.33 5.89 -21.92
C PHE A 212 8.49 5.74 -22.93
N PHE A 213 8.92 6.84 -23.54
CA PHE A 213 9.80 6.80 -24.69
C PHE A 213 11.29 6.84 -24.38
N ARG A 214 11.70 7.39 -23.23
CA ARG A 214 13.12 7.59 -22.94
C ARG A 214 13.71 6.65 -21.88
N GLY A 215 12.94 5.72 -21.36
CA GLY A 215 13.40 4.83 -20.30
C GLY A 215 13.81 5.55 -19.02
N ARG A 216 13.44 6.80 -18.87
CA ARG A 216 13.73 7.63 -17.69
C ARG A 216 12.66 7.42 -16.63
N TRP A 217 13.11 7.33 -15.39
CA TRP A 217 12.24 7.22 -14.24
C TRP A 217 11.69 8.60 -13.91
N SER A 218 10.40 8.79 -13.99
CA SER A 218 9.82 10.02 -13.50
C SER A 218 9.82 10.00 -11.97
N LEU A 219 9.75 11.18 -11.39
CA LEU A 219 9.62 11.37 -9.96
C LEU A 219 8.36 10.67 -9.41
N GLU A 220 7.28 10.69 -10.20
CA GLU A 220 6.03 9.99 -9.92
C GLU A 220 6.25 8.49 -9.75
N TYR A 221 7.08 7.88 -10.60
CA TYR A 221 7.44 6.47 -10.46
C TYR A 221 8.23 6.20 -9.20
N ALA A 222 9.14 7.08 -8.82
CA ALA A 222 9.92 6.87 -7.62
C ALA A 222 9.03 6.89 -6.36
N ILE A 223 8.15 7.88 -6.24
CA ILE A 223 7.22 7.97 -5.10
C ILE A 223 6.20 6.84 -5.13
N SER A 224 5.61 6.54 -6.30
CA SER A 224 4.69 5.40 -6.43
C SER A 224 5.39 4.08 -6.08
N GLY A 225 6.64 3.90 -6.51
CA GLY A 225 7.43 2.73 -6.15
C GLY A 225 7.68 2.64 -4.65
N LEU A 226 8.09 3.72 -4.01
CA LEU A 226 8.32 3.75 -2.56
C LEU A 226 7.03 3.49 -1.78
N ASN A 227 5.90 4.01 -2.26
CA ASN A 227 4.58 3.75 -1.71
C ASN A 227 4.21 2.26 -1.81
N GLU A 228 4.41 1.63 -2.99
CA GLU A 228 4.22 0.19 -3.18
C GLU A 228 5.10 -0.63 -2.22
N GLY A 229 6.38 -0.26 -2.11
CA GLY A 229 7.29 -0.97 -1.22
C GLY A 229 6.95 -0.82 0.25
N PHE A 230 6.48 0.35 0.67
CA PHE A 230 5.99 0.53 2.03
C PHE A 230 4.73 -0.31 2.28
N ALA A 231 3.82 -0.38 1.31
CA ALA A 231 2.61 -1.19 1.38
C ALA A 231 2.94 -2.69 1.46
N ASP A 232 3.91 -3.17 0.67
CA ASP A 232 4.41 -4.55 0.75
C ASP A 232 5.03 -4.86 2.12
N PHE A 233 5.84 -3.95 2.66
CA PHE A 233 6.42 -4.11 4.00
C PHE A 233 5.34 -4.09 5.09
N HIS A 234 4.34 -3.21 4.99
CA HIS A 234 3.22 -3.18 5.93
C HIS A 234 2.44 -4.49 5.92
N SER A 235 2.18 -5.04 4.74
CA SER A 235 1.55 -6.36 4.61
C SER A 235 2.37 -7.46 5.31
N TYR A 236 3.69 -7.46 5.16
CA TYR A 236 4.57 -8.37 5.90
C TYR A 236 4.45 -8.19 7.43
N VAL A 237 4.44 -6.95 7.91
CA VAL A 237 4.28 -6.65 9.34
C VAL A 237 2.98 -7.22 9.89
N VAL A 238 1.88 -7.13 9.14
CA VAL A 238 0.57 -7.64 9.56
C VAL A 238 0.51 -9.16 9.55
N THR A 239 1.07 -9.79 8.50
CA THR A 239 0.84 -11.20 8.17
C THR A 239 2.02 -12.12 8.45
N SER A 240 3.23 -11.57 8.56
CA SER A 240 4.51 -12.30 8.56
C SER A 240 4.76 -13.11 7.27
N SER A 241 4.00 -12.87 6.20
CA SER A 241 4.19 -13.48 4.89
C SER A 241 5.10 -12.60 4.02
N ALA A 242 6.13 -13.22 3.44
CA ALA A 242 7.05 -12.54 2.54
C ALA A 242 6.53 -12.46 1.09
N ASP A 243 5.44 -13.12 0.78
CA ASP A 243 4.82 -13.13 -0.55
C ASP A 243 3.33 -12.74 -0.48
N ILE A 244 3.04 -11.52 -0.92
CA ILE A 244 1.69 -10.95 -0.90
C ILE A 244 0.78 -11.65 -1.91
N PHE A 245 1.36 -12.15 -2.99
CA PHE A 245 0.63 -12.70 -4.14
C PHE A 245 0.73 -14.22 -4.25
N ALA A 246 1.13 -14.92 -3.16
CA ALA A 246 1.25 -16.38 -3.15
C ALA A 246 -0.04 -17.13 -3.53
N GLU A 247 -1.22 -16.50 -3.29
CA GLU A 247 -2.52 -17.07 -3.61
C GLU A 247 -2.96 -16.86 -5.06
N LEU A 248 -2.20 -16.13 -5.86
CA LEU A 248 -2.45 -16.03 -7.29
C LEU A 248 -2.06 -17.31 -8.01
N ASN A 249 -2.73 -17.57 -9.13
CA ASN A 249 -2.31 -18.63 -10.02
C ASN A 249 -0.83 -18.47 -10.38
N PRO A 250 0.02 -19.50 -10.19
CA PRO A 250 1.47 -19.42 -10.44
C PRO A 250 1.84 -18.96 -11.85
N ALA A 251 0.97 -19.17 -12.85
CA ALA A 251 1.18 -18.69 -14.21
C ALA A 251 1.09 -17.16 -14.33
N ILE A 252 0.46 -16.50 -13.35
CA ILE A 252 0.23 -15.06 -13.33
C ILE A 252 1.04 -14.40 -12.20
N ALA A 253 1.30 -15.16 -11.12
CA ALA A 253 2.08 -14.70 -9.99
C ALA A 253 3.50 -14.34 -10.44
N ASN A 254 3.81 -13.07 -10.43
CA ASN A 254 5.15 -12.61 -10.69
C ASN A 254 5.93 -12.57 -9.36
N ASN A 255 6.68 -13.63 -9.07
CA ASN A 255 7.50 -13.77 -7.86
C ASN A 255 8.56 -12.66 -7.68
N SER A 256 8.69 -11.74 -8.63
CA SER A 256 9.62 -10.62 -8.53
C SER A 256 9.29 -9.67 -7.37
N ARG A 257 8.03 -9.60 -6.93
CA ARG A 257 7.61 -8.78 -5.78
C ARG A 257 7.74 -9.50 -4.43
N ALA A 258 7.92 -10.82 -4.39
CA ALA A 258 8.13 -11.52 -3.13
C ALA A 258 9.36 -10.97 -2.39
N LEU A 259 9.23 -10.67 -1.11
CA LEU A 259 10.30 -10.06 -0.32
C LEU A 259 11.50 -11.00 -0.14
N ASN A 260 11.28 -12.30 -0.21
CA ASN A 260 12.30 -13.36 -0.19
C ASN A 260 12.60 -13.95 -1.59
N GLY A 261 12.05 -13.34 -2.65
CA GLY A 261 12.14 -13.84 -4.02
C GLY A 261 13.47 -13.57 -4.71
N ILE A 262 13.47 -13.66 -6.05
CA ILE A 262 14.65 -13.49 -6.89
C ILE A 262 15.34 -12.15 -6.59
N LYS A 263 16.64 -12.19 -6.32
CA LYS A 263 17.42 -10.98 -6.05
C LYS A 263 17.69 -10.21 -7.35
N PHE A 264 17.43 -8.94 -7.32
CA PHE A 264 17.85 -7.96 -8.31
C PHE A 264 18.25 -6.67 -7.60
N ASN A 265 18.99 -5.82 -8.25
CA ASN A 265 19.41 -4.53 -7.71
C ASN A 265 19.04 -3.37 -8.64
N PHE A 266 19.24 -2.16 -8.19
CA PHE A 266 18.85 -0.95 -8.91
C PHE A 266 19.47 -0.82 -10.31
N SER A 267 20.69 -1.33 -10.53
CA SER A 267 21.33 -1.31 -11.84
C SER A 267 20.63 -2.20 -12.89
N GLN A 268 19.82 -3.15 -12.44
CA GLN A 268 19.07 -4.08 -13.29
C GLN A 268 17.66 -3.59 -13.63
N LEU A 269 17.25 -2.42 -13.12
CA LEU A 269 15.90 -1.89 -13.33
C LEU A 269 15.60 -1.49 -14.79
N GLY A 270 16.60 -1.33 -15.62
CA GLY A 270 16.45 -1.13 -17.06
C GLY A 270 16.04 -2.39 -17.83
N ASN A 271 16.11 -3.55 -17.19
CA ASN A 271 15.77 -4.83 -17.77
C ASN A 271 14.37 -5.26 -17.29
N ASP A 272 13.37 -5.09 -18.14
CA ASP A 272 11.95 -5.32 -17.79
C ASP A 272 11.64 -6.78 -17.39
N SER A 273 12.57 -7.69 -17.62
CA SER A 273 12.46 -9.10 -17.18
C SER A 273 12.67 -9.29 -15.67
N ALA A 274 13.23 -8.30 -14.96
CA ALA A 274 13.62 -8.44 -13.56
C ALA A 274 12.45 -8.23 -12.59
N CYS A 275 11.40 -7.48 -12.97
CA CYS A 275 10.19 -7.29 -12.17
C CYS A 275 9.01 -6.79 -13.02
N ALA A 276 7.79 -6.86 -12.46
CA ALA A 276 6.52 -6.61 -13.15
C ALA A 276 6.30 -5.18 -13.65
N GLY A 277 7.23 -4.28 -13.45
CA GLY A 277 7.14 -2.89 -13.87
C GLY A 277 8.11 -2.04 -13.06
N ARG A 278 8.55 -0.95 -13.65
CA ARG A 278 9.66 -0.15 -13.12
C ARG A 278 9.39 0.41 -11.72
N PHE A 279 8.23 0.99 -11.48
CA PHE A 279 7.94 1.55 -10.15
C PHE A 279 7.79 0.46 -9.07
N TYR A 280 7.21 -0.69 -9.41
CA TYR A 280 7.18 -1.85 -8.51
C TYR A 280 8.57 -2.35 -8.16
N CYS A 281 9.54 -2.24 -9.09
CA CYS A 281 10.92 -2.62 -8.81
C CYS A 281 11.55 -1.78 -7.70
N ILE A 282 11.39 -0.47 -7.74
CA ILE A 282 11.86 0.43 -6.66
C ILE A 282 11.20 0.03 -5.34
N GLY A 283 9.88 -0.19 -5.39
CA GLY A 283 9.11 -0.62 -4.23
C GLY A 283 9.62 -1.91 -3.63
N THR A 284 9.84 -2.92 -4.48
CA THR A 284 10.35 -4.21 -4.02
C THR A 284 11.75 -4.11 -3.40
N LEU A 285 12.65 -3.29 -3.95
CA LEU A 285 13.97 -3.07 -3.35
C LEU A 285 13.85 -2.39 -1.98
N PHE A 286 12.99 -1.38 -1.86
CA PHE A 286 12.73 -0.71 -0.59
C PHE A 286 12.13 -1.67 0.44
N ALA A 287 11.07 -2.40 0.07
CA ALA A 287 10.43 -3.39 0.93
C ALA A 287 11.38 -4.49 1.38
N ARG A 288 12.22 -5.01 0.48
CA ARG A 288 13.25 -6.03 0.79
C ARG A 288 14.30 -5.53 1.76
N SER A 289 14.71 -4.27 1.64
CA SER A 289 15.65 -3.67 2.59
C SER A 289 15.08 -3.66 4.00
N LEU A 290 13.82 -3.29 4.16
CA LEU A 290 13.11 -3.31 5.43
C LEU A 290 12.87 -4.75 5.93
N TYR A 291 12.46 -5.66 5.04
CA TYR A 291 12.25 -7.06 5.34
C TYR A 291 13.52 -7.75 5.82
N ASN A 292 14.66 -7.49 5.20
CA ASN A 292 15.94 -8.09 5.60
C ASN A 292 16.34 -7.77 7.04
N VAL A 293 15.92 -6.61 7.56
CA VAL A 293 16.06 -6.28 8.98
C VAL A 293 14.95 -6.94 9.79
N ALA A 294 13.69 -6.79 9.36
CA ALA A 294 12.51 -7.26 10.08
C ALA A 294 12.48 -8.78 10.29
N LYS A 295 12.99 -9.57 9.33
CA LYS A 295 13.04 -11.05 9.45
C LYS A 295 13.85 -11.56 10.64
N ARG A 296 14.75 -10.75 11.20
CA ARG A 296 15.46 -11.08 12.46
C ARG A 296 14.51 -11.19 13.65
N TYR A 297 13.37 -10.50 13.56
CA TYR A 297 12.33 -10.46 14.58
C TYR A 297 11.14 -11.36 14.27
N SER A 298 11.24 -12.22 13.24
CA SER A 298 10.12 -13.05 12.77
C SER A 298 9.54 -13.96 13.87
N ASN A 299 10.37 -14.42 14.80
CA ASN A 299 9.98 -15.27 15.93
C ASN A 299 9.58 -14.46 17.18
N ASN A 300 9.69 -13.13 17.16
CA ASN A 300 9.33 -12.26 18.27
C ASN A 300 8.42 -11.12 17.81
N ARG A 301 7.11 -11.34 17.94
CA ARG A 301 6.09 -10.39 17.49
C ARG A 301 6.25 -9.00 18.11
N ALA A 302 6.64 -8.92 19.37
CA ALA A 302 6.82 -7.64 20.05
C ALA A 302 7.99 -6.83 19.47
N GLU A 303 9.11 -7.49 19.16
CA GLU A 303 10.26 -6.86 18.53
C GLU A 303 9.94 -6.43 17.07
N LEU A 304 9.23 -7.27 16.31
CA LEU A 304 8.74 -6.90 14.97
C LEU A 304 7.86 -5.65 15.02
N MET A 305 6.93 -5.57 15.98
CA MET A 305 6.11 -4.37 16.19
C MET A 305 6.94 -3.16 16.60
N GLY A 306 7.97 -3.36 17.43
CA GLY A 306 8.94 -2.31 17.80
C GLY A 306 9.72 -1.78 16.61
N PHE A 307 10.21 -2.66 15.73
CA PHE A 307 10.86 -2.26 14.48
C PHE A 307 9.91 -1.53 13.55
N SER A 308 8.69 -2.05 13.34
CA SER A 308 7.71 -1.39 12.48
C SER A 308 7.31 0.00 12.99
N ARG A 309 7.25 0.20 14.32
CA ARG A 309 7.06 1.54 14.92
C ARG A 309 8.15 2.52 14.48
N ARG A 310 9.42 2.09 14.51
CA ARG A 310 10.54 2.92 14.07
C ARG A 310 10.47 3.21 12.55
N VAL A 311 10.07 2.23 11.75
CA VAL A 311 9.85 2.42 10.30
C VAL A 311 8.75 3.46 10.04
N TYR A 312 7.62 3.39 10.74
CA TYR A 312 6.53 4.35 10.58
C TYR A 312 6.95 5.77 11.02
N ALA A 313 7.63 5.87 12.17
CA ALA A 313 8.16 7.16 12.63
C ALA A 313 9.20 7.73 11.65
N ALA A 314 10.05 6.88 11.08
CA ALA A 314 11.02 7.28 10.07
C ALA A 314 10.35 7.75 8.79
N LEU A 315 9.26 7.10 8.35
CA LEU A 315 8.48 7.53 7.19
C LEU A 315 7.90 8.94 7.40
N GLU A 316 7.27 9.18 8.54
CA GLU A 316 6.70 10.49 8.90
C GLU A 316 7.76 11.59 8.93
N LYS A 317 8.89 11.29 9.57
CA LYS A 317 10.02 12.24 9.65
C LYS A 317 10.63 12.50 8.28
N THR A 318 10.70 11.47 7.43
CA THR A 318 11.15 11.61 6.03
C THR A 318 10.22 12.54 5.27
N ALA A 319 8.93 12.35 5.37
CA ALA A 319 7.93 13.20 4.74
C ALA A 319 8.03 14.65 5.24
N GLU A 320 8.21 14.87 6.54
CA GLU A 320 8.44 16.18 7.13
C GLU A 320 9.72 16.83 6.57
N ASN A 321 10.83 16.11 6.54
CA ASN A 321 12.11 16.61 6.04
C ASN A 321 12.04 16.92 4.54
N MET A 322 11.37 16.09 3.75
CA MET A 322 11.20 16.33 2.32
C MET A 322 10.32 17.57 2.04
N ARG A 323 9.26 17.79 2.83
CA ARG A 323 8.45 19.02 2.73
C ARG A 323 9.24 20.28 3.03
N LYS A 324 10.18 20.22 3.98
CA LYS A 324 11.06 21.32 4.33
C LYS A 324 12.20 21.52 3.33
N SER A 325 12.45 20.54 2.48
CA SER A 325 13.53 20.61 1.50
C SER A 325 13.23 21.67 0.45
N PRO A 326 14.14 22.62 0.21
CA PRO A 326 13.95 23.64 -0.80
C PRO A 326 13.95 23.09 -2.23
N ALA A 327 14.28 21.84 -2.44
CA ALA A 327 14.47 21.25 -3.76
C ALA A 327 13.21 20.55 -4.33
N VAL A 328 12.27 20.15 -3.47
CA VAL A 328 11.15 19.31 -3.91
C VAL A 328 9.88 19.66 -3.14
N ASP A 329 8.85 20.12 -3.83
CA ASP A 329 7.50 20.20 -3.28
C ASP A 329 6.72 18.96 -3.76
N ILE A 330 6.33 18.11 -2.80
CA ILE A 330 5.47 16.96 -3.08
C ILE A 330 4.04 17.39 -2.84
N ILE A 331 3.24 17.42 -3.91
CA ILE A 331 1.80 17.62 -3.79
C ILE A 331 1.18 16.32 -3.25
N PRO A 332 0.19 16.45 -2.37
CA PRO A 332 -0.63 15.32 -1.97
C PRO A 332 -1.13 14.54 -3.18
N PHE A 333 -1.10 13.22 -3.07
CA PHE A 333 -1.58 12.30 -4.09
C PHE A 333 -3.03 12.62 -4.49
N ALA A 334 -3.23 13.42 -5.52
CA ALA A 334 -4.44 13.34 -6.28
C ALA A 334 -4.24 12.19 -7.26
N ASN A 335 -5.04 11.14 -7.13
CA ASN A 335 -5.14 10.05 -8.10
C ASN A 335 -3.93 9.10 -8.24
N GLN A 336 -3.36 8.61 -7.13
CA GLN A 336 -2.26 7.64 -7.11
C GLN A 336 -0.95 8.12 -7.79
N GLU A 337 -0.92 9.28 -8.37
CA GLU A 337 0.27 9.90 -8.92
C GLU A 337 0.76 11.00 -7.98
N ALA A 338 2.00 10.91 -7.54
CA ALA A 338 2.65 12.04 -6.88
C ALA A 338 2.84 13.15 -7.92
N LEU A 339 1.94 14.10 -7.93
CA LEU A 339 2.12 15.32 -8.72
C LEU A 339 3.13 16.19 -8.01
N MET A 340 4.15 16.64 -8.73
CA MET A 340 5.10 17.61 -8.21
C MET A 340 4.62 19.01 -8.51
N CYS A 341 4.64 19.83 -7.48
CA CYS A 341 4.52 21.26 -7.64
C CYS A 341 5.74 21.83 -8.34
N LYS A 342 5.49 22.60 -9.38
CA LYS A 342 6.48 23.48 -9.95
C LYS A 342 6.44 24.81 -9.18
N ARG A 343 7.43 25.07 -8.33
CA ARG A 343 7.64 26.43 -7.86
C ARG A 343 8.04 27.30 -9.03
N ARG A 344 7.47 28.50 -9.15
CA ARG A 344 7.72 29.43 -10.27
C ARG A 344 9.19 29.78 -10.46
N ASP A 345 9.99 29.65 -9.45
CA ASP A 345 11.38 30.11 -9.34
C ASP A 345 12.42 28.99 -9.36
N ARG A 346 11.99 27.72 -9.56
CA ARG A 346 12.92 26.58 -9.50
C ARG A 346 12.80 25.65 -10.71
N PRO A 347 13.93 25.16 -11.23
CA PRO A 347 13.89 24.18 -12.30
C PRO A 347 13.21 22.91 -11.79
N VAL A 348 12.36 22.34 -12.63
CA VAL A 348 11.84 20.99 -12.43
C VAL A 348 13.05 20.08 -12.30
N LEU A 349 13.17 19.36 -11.18
CA LEU A 349 14.22 18.36 -11.03
C LEU A 349 14.00 17.33 -12.13
N THR A 350 14.77 17.47 -13.19
CA THR A 350 14.89 16.40 -14.16
C THR A 350 15.58 15.27 -13.43
N TYR A 351 14.80 14.28 -13.11
CA TYR A 351 15.10 12.92 -13.15
C TYR A 351 16.57 12.42 -13.00
N ASP A 352 16.79 11.47 -12.10
CA ASP A 352 17.87 10.45 -12.17
C ASP A 352 17.95 9.50 -10.95
N GLY A 353 16.88 9.28 -10.25
CA GLY A 353 16.92 8.59 -8.96
C GLY A 353 17.31 9.51 -7.79
N ALA A 354 17.53 10.80 -8.05
CA ALA A 354 17.90 11.78 -7.02
C ALA A 354 16.82 11.86 -5.93
N LEU A 355 15.54 11.74 -6.28
CA LEU A 355 14.46 11.71 -5.30
C LEU A 355 14.49 10.44 -4.45
N THR A 356 14.62 9.27 -5.08
CA THR A 356 14.73 8.01 -4.35
C THR A 356 15.93 8.05 -3.40
N SER A 357 17.06 8.53 -3.88
CA SER A 357 18.26 8.73 -3.07
C SER A 357 18.03 9.70 -1.90
N SER A 358 17.36 10.82 -2.14
CA SER A 358 17.03 11.80 -1.10
C SER A 358 16.03 11.23 -0.10
N PHE A 359 15.03 10.49 -0.55
CA PHE A 359 14.08 9.79 0.32
C PHE A 359 14.82 8.79 1.21
N LEU A 360 15.64 7.90 0.65
CA LEU A 360 16.34 6.87 1.42
C LEU A 360 17.36 7.48 2.40
N ALA A 361 18.06 8.55 2.01
CA ALA A 361 18.96 9.27 2.91
C ALA A 361 18.19 9.90 4.08
N ALA A 362 17.08 10.59 3.82
CA ALA A 362 16.22 11.17 4.85
C ALA A 362 15.60 10.10 5.75
N PHE A 363 15.21 8.96 5.17
CA PHE A 363 14.68 7.83 5.92
C PHE A 363 15.73 7.25 6.88
N LEU A 364 16.98 7.03 6.41
CA LEU A 364 18.08 6.57 7.24
C LEU A 364 18.48 7.57 8.33
N GLN A 365 18.43 8.86 8.04
CA GLN A 365 18.67 9.91 9.04
C GLN A 365 17.66 9.89 10.17
N SER A 366 16.46 9.41 9.91
CA SER A 366 15.37 9.29 10.89
C SER A 366 15.54 8.12 11.86
N PHE A 367 16.40 7.15 11.53
CA PHE A 367 16.78 6.10 12.46
C PHE A 367 17.88 6.56 13.40
N THR A 368 17.72 6.27 14.68
CA THR A 368 18.80 6.43 15.66
C THR A 368 19.98 5.54 15.30
N ALA A 369 21.20 5.95 15.66
CA ALA A 369 22.37 5.11 15.49
C ALA A 369 22.18 3.78 16.21
N GLY A 370 22.61 2.69 15.57
CA GLY A 370 22.49 1.34 16.12
C GLY A 370 22.52 0.25 15.04
N GLU A 371 22.37 -0.98 15.47
CA GLU A 371 22.44 -2.16 14.61
C GLU A 371 21.43 -2.11 13.45
N GLU A 372 20.20 -1.67 13.70
CA GLU A 372 19.16 -1.57 12.66
C GLU A 372 19.53 -0.57 11.58
N LYS A 373 20.02 0.62 11.96
CA LYS A 373 20.47 1.63 11.00
C LYS A 373 21.62 1.09 10.17
N LYS A 374 22.60 0.44 10.80
CA LYS A 374 23.72 -0.19 10.11
C LYS A 374 23.24 -1.20 9.06
N LEU A 375 22.32 -2.10 9.45
CA LEU A 375 21.76 -3.09 8.55
C LEU A 375 20.94 -2.47 7.41
N LEU A 376 20.16 -1.42 7.68
CA LEU A 376 19.45 -0.68 6.63
C LEU A 376 20.43 -0.03 5.66
N CYS A 377 21.52 0.56 6.16
CA CYS A 377 22.59 1.12 5.34
C CYS A 377 23.21 0.06 4.42
N GLU A 378 23.56 -1.11 4.97
CA GLU A 378 24.11 -2.23 4.22
C GLU A 378 23.13 -2.68 3.13
N ASN A 379 21.86 -2.91 3.47
CA ASN A 379 20.83 -3.35 2.52
C ASN A 379 20.56 -2.30 1.43
N PHE A 380 20.45 -1.03 1.79
CA PHE A 380 20.22 0.02 0.80
C PHE A 380 21.43 0.19 -0.11
N THR A 381 22.64 0.06 0.40
CA THR A 381 23.87 0.10 -0.43
C THR A 381 23.93 -1.10 -1.37
N GLU A 382 23.63 -2.31 -0.90
CA GLU A 382 23.62 -3.52 -1.72
C GLU A 382 22.56 -3.43 -2.83
N LEU A 383 21.32 -3.06 -2.48
CA LEU A 383 20.18 -3.16 -3.40
C LEU A 383 20.05 -1.96 -4.33
N PHE A 384 20.43 -0.76 -3.87
CA PHE A 384 20.33 0.48 -4.65
C PHE A 384 21.68 1.01 -5.12
N GLY A 385 22.79 0.36 -4.80
CA GLY A 385 24.16 0.80 -5.00
C GLY A 385 24.57 1.06 -6.43
N THR A 386 24.15 2.21 -6.97
CA THR A 386 24.74 2.79 -8.18
C THR A 386 25.38 4.13 -7.86
N THR A 387 26.30 4.59 -8.70
CA THR A 387 27.25 5.66 -8.39
C THR A 387 26.64 6.95 -7.82
N GLY A 388 25.61 7.53 -8.42
CA GLY A 388 24.97 8.76 -7.90
C GLY A 388 24.03 8.53 -6.72
N PHE A 389 23.40 7.36 -6.69
CA PHE A 389 22.48 6.96 -5.64
C PHE A 389 23.22 6.63 -4.34
N ALA A 390 24.29 5.85 -4.46
CA ALA A 390 25.14 5.45 -3.34
C ALA A 390 25.76 6.65 -2.62
N GLN A 391 26.01 7.76 -3.29
CA GLN A 391 26.68 8.91 -2.67
C GLN A 391 25.88 9.52 -1.53
N LYS A 392 24.58 9.79 -1.72
CA LYS A 392 23.72 10.37 -0.66
C LYS A 392 23.46 9.40 0.49
N VAL A 393 23.29 8.12 0.19
CA VAL A 393 23.14 7.06 1.18
C VAL A 393 24.45 6.89 1.98
N ARG A 394 25.60 6.85 1.31
CA ARG A 394 26.91 6.72 1.96
C ARG A 394 27.16 7.85 2.98
N VAL A 395 26.89 9.09 2.61
CA VAL A 395 27.09 10.24 3.53
C VAL A 395 26.31 10.08 4.85
N VAL A 396 25.17 9.41 4.81
CA VAL A 396 24.34 9.15 6.01
C VAL A 396 24.79 7.90 6.76
N CYS A 397 25.41 6.95 6.05
CA CYS A 397 25.82 5.64 6.57
C CYS A 397 27.28 5.60 7.05
N GLU A 398 28.09 6.52 6.58
CA GLU A 398 29.46 6.66 7.10
C GLU A 398 29.41 7.40 8.44
N PRO A 399 30.14 6.93 9.46
CA PRO A 399 30.14 7.52 10.80
C PRO A 399 30.74 8.93 10.85
#